data_f2ee558faa72fdb32b4e2a3a0b40ed1b
#
_entry.id   f2ee558faa72fdb32b4e2a3a0b40ed1b
#
_cell.length_a   1.000
_cell.length_b   1.000
_cell.length_c   1.000
_cell.angle_alpha   90.00
_cell.angle_beta   90.00
_cell.angle_gamma   90.00
#
_symmetry.space_group_name_H-M   'P 1'
#
loop_
_entity.id
_entity.type
_entity.pdbx_description
1 polymer ?
#
loop_
_entity_poly.entity_id
_entity_poly.type
_entity_poly.pdbx_seq_one_letter_code
_entity_poly.pdbx_strand_id
1 'polypeptide(L)'
;MGGRFLAFMAAFPTYTYTSELYDRPALTSSVALAWPGIRLERYQLEPMAMPAHCHEQHLLLVHQGAQPVVSSRRTGTRTETDVFRRGDVGLYPAGEYGPLNWDSRVDIIHVHLDAQALETRARRDLDLRYFALHERFRCEDGLLAQLGQQLLAAAGQVHTLGNLYAESLVTTLSYHLIEHHATFERRLDGERGACLPTAVLARLDAYIEAHAEAPITLEVLAGLANLSVFHFARCFKHTTGHSPYQYVLHWKIRRAQGLLRAGELPVAAIGDALGFASPAHFAAAFKRAVGQSPRAFQQG
;
A
#
# COMPACT_ATOMS: atom_id res chain seq x y z
N MET A 1 14.65 9.37 9.69
CA MET A 1 15.59 8.44 10.35
C MET A 1 15.53 7.15 9.58
N GLY A 2 16.60 6.83 8.87
CA GLY A 2 16.68 5.71 7.93
C GLY A 2 16.62 4.38 8.66
N GLY A 3 15.67 3.55 8.28
CA GLY A 3 15.63 2.15 8.66
C GLY A 3 16.84 1.44 8.06
N ARG A 4 17.77 1.05 8.91
CA ARG A 4 18.83 0.12 8.58
C ARG A 4 18.15 -1.21 8.22
N PHE A 5 18.09 -1.54 6.95
CA PHE A 5 18.00 -2.92 6.52
C PHE A 5 19.23 -3.62 7.13
N LEU A 6 19.02 -4.45 8.15
CA LEU A 6 19.97 -5.45 8.57
C LEU A 6 20.22 -6.31 7.32
N ALA A 7 21.39 -6.16 6.71
CA ALA A 7 21.91 -7.13 5.78
C ALA A 7 22.07 -8.43 6.56
N PHE A 8 21.05 -9.28 6.52
CA PHE A 8 21.22 -10.68 6.80
C PHE A 8 22.25 -11.15 5.78
N MET A 9 23.41 -11.63 6.23
CA MET A 9 24.36 -12.28 5.35
C MET A 9 23.60 -13.46 4.75
N ALA A 10 23.26 -13.37 3.45
CA ALA A 10 22.61 -14.45 2.74
C ALA A 10 23.48 -15.70 2.90
N ALA A 11 22.87 -16.81 3.26
CA ALA A 11 23.59 -18.08 3.41
C ALA A 11 24.16 -18.58 2.06
N PHE A 12 23.70 -17.98 0.93
CA PHE A 12 24.03 -18.37 -0.44
C PHE A 12 24.45 -17.15 -1.27
N PRO A 13 25.16 -17.36 -2.41
CA PRO A 13 25.46 -16.32 -3.38
C PRO A 13 24.19 -15.59 -3.81
N THR A 14 24.27 -14.25 -3.87
CA THR A 14 23.16 -13.39 -4.25
C THR A 14 23.35 -12.86 -5.66
N TYR A 15 22.28 -12.93 -6.46
CA TYR A 15 22.21 -12.44 -7.83
C TYR A 15 21.06 -11.45 -7.96
N THR A 16 21.21 -10.47 -8.81
CA THR A 16 20.07 -9.58 -9.13
C THR A 16 19.01 -10.36 -9.91
N TYR A 17 19.44 -11.15 -10.87
CA TYR A 17 18.57 -11.99 -11.70
C TYR A 17 19.02 -13.45 -11.69
N THR A 18 18.07 -14.38 -11.61
CA THR A 18 18.36 -15.82 -11.68
C THR A 18 19.10 -16.20 -12.97
N SER A 19 18.88 -15.46 -14.04
CA SER A 19 19.54 -15.67 -15.33
C SER A 19 21.05 -15.47 -15.31
N GLU A 20 21.60 -14.82 -14.30
CA GLU A 20 23.07 -14.68 -14.11
C GLU A 20 23.76 -16.01 -13.77
N LEU A 21 22.98 -17.03 -13.40
CA LEU A 21 23.48 -18.39 -13.17
C LEU A 21 23.69 -19.19 -14.47
N TYR A 22 23.24 -18.67 -15.61
CA TYR A 22 23.36 -19.37 -16.89
C TYR A 22 24.64 -18.96 -17.63
N ASP A 23 25.28 -19.93 -18.25
CA ASP A 23 26.53 -19.79 -19.00
C ASP A 23 26.32 -19.33 -20.46
N ARG A 24 25.11 -19.00 -20.84
CA ARG A 24 24.76 -18.61 -22.22
C ARG A 24 23.80 -17.43 -22.26
N PRO A 25 23.86 -16.63 -23.33
CA PRO A 25 22.99 -15.46 -23.49
C PRO A 25 21.54 -15.88 -23.73
N ALA A 26 20.61 -14.97 -23.41
CA ALA A 26 19.22 -15.10 -23.76
C ALA A 26 19.02 -15.10 -25.29
N LEU A 27 18.07 -15.91 -25.78
CA LEU A 27 17.65 -15.92 -27.17
C LEU A 27 16.87 -14.63 -27.53
N THR A 28 16.15 -14.09 -26.57
CA THR A 28 15.42 -12.83 -26.64
C THR A 28 15.54 -12.13 -25.30
N SER A 29 15.74 -10.83 -25.31
CA SER A 29 15.86 -10.03 -24.08
C SER A 29 15.22 -8.67 -24.26
N SER A 30 14.52 -8.18 -23.22
CA SER A 30 13.96 -6.83 -23.17
C SER A 30 14.93 -5.78 -22.59
N VAL A 31 16.16 -6.14 -22.28
CA VAL A 31 17.15 -5.24 -21.65
C VAL A 31 17.32 -3.94 -22.43
N ALA A 32 17.45 -4.02 -23.77
CA ALA A 32 17.60 -2.85 -24.62
C ALA A 32 16.34 -1.97 -24.68
N LEU A 33 15.17 -2.49 -24.31
CA LEU A 33 13.89 -1.78 -24.35
C LEU A 33 13.64 -0.97 -23.08
N ALA A 34 14.41 -1.20 -22.02
CA ALA A 34 14.33 -0.49 -20.74
C ALA A 34 12.91 -0.41 -20.16
N TRP A 35 12.16 -1.50 -20.21
CA TRP A 35 10.80 -1.55 -19.68
C TRP A 35 10.78 -1.29 -18.16
N PRO A 36 9.93 -0.38 -17.66
CA PRO A 36 9.92 -0.04 -16.24
C PRO A 36 9.51 -1.22 -15.35
N GLY A 37 10.35 -1.57 -14.39
CA GLY A 37 10.04 -2.56 -13.34
C GLY A 37 9.96 -4.01 -13.82
N ILE A 38 10.40 -4.31 -15.04
CA ILE A 38 10.38 -5.66 -15.59
C ILE A 38 11.56 -5.92 -16.53
N ARG A 39 12.10 -7.13 -16.47
CA ARG A 39 13.06 -7.65 -17.45
C ARG A 39 12.57 -9.01 -17.92
N LEU A 40 12.44 -9.18 -19.23
CA LEU A 40 12.05 -10.43 -19.86
C LEU A 40 13.23 -11.02 -20.62
N GLU A 41 13.40 -12.34 -20.49
CA GLU A 41 14.42 -13.11 -21.19
C GLU A 41 13.89 -14.49 -21.57
N ARG A 42 14.22 -14.97 -22.75
CA ARG A 42 13.92 -16.34 -23.18
C ARG A 42 15.19 -17.15 -23.29
N TYR A 43 15.16 -18.34 -22.75
CA TYR A 43 16.26 -19.29 -22.75
C TYR A 43 15.86 -20.64 -23.29
N GLN A 44 16.82 -21.29 -23.98
CA GLN A 44 16.83 -22.73 -24.19
C GLN A 44 18.07 -23.29 -23.50
N LEU A 45 17.85 -24.12 -22.50
CA LEU A 45 18.92 -24.66 -21.65
C LEU A 45 18.94 -26.17 -21.71
N GLU A 46 20.15 -26.75 -21.71
CA GLU A 46 20.34 -28.18 -21.55
C GLU A 46 20.07 -28.61 -20.09
N PRO A 47 19.90 -29.90 -19.80
CA PRO A 47 19.80 -30.39 -18.44
C PRO A 47 20.92 -29.83 -17.56
N MET A 48 20.55 -29.29 -16.41
CA MET A 48 21.53 -28.79 -15.46
C MET A 48 21.05 -28.85 -14.02
N ALA A 49 21.99 -28.72 -13.09
CA ALA A 49 21.73 -28.52 -11.68
C ALA A 49 22.17 -27.12 -11.27
N MET A 50 21.23 -26.33 -10.76
CA MET A 50 21.48 -25.02 -10.19
C MET A 50 21.85 -25.16 -8.71
N PRO A 51 22.89 -24.48 -8.23
CA PRO A 51 23.21 -24.45 -6.81
C PRO A 51 22.16 -23.66 -6.01
N ALA A 52 22.21 -23.79 -4.69
CA ALA A 52 21.45 -22.89 -3.81
C ALA A 52 21.90 -21.45 -4.02
N HIS A 53 20.97 -20.52 -4.11
CA HIS A 53 21.21 -19.12 -4.42
C HIS A 53 20.13 -18.21 -3.83
N CYS A 54 20.41 -16.91 -3.82
CA CYS A 54 19.44 -15.86 -3.54
C CYS A 54 19.27 -14.98 -4.78
N HIS A 55 18.07 -14.51 -5.09
CA HIS A 55 17.85 -13.48 -6.11
C HIS A 55 17.00 -12.34 -5.58
N GLU A 56 17.32 -11.12 -6.05
CA GLU A 56 16.73 -9.87 -5.54
C GLU A 56 15.39 -9.52 -6.21
N GLN A 57 15.12 -10.06 -7.40
CA GLN A 57 13.91 -9.79 -8.16
C GLN A 57 12.94 -10.96 -8.05
N HIS A 58 11.62 -10.69 -8.11
CA HIS A 58 10.65 -11.78 -8.29
C HIS A 58 10.82 -12.38 -9.68
N LEU A 59 10.72 -13.70 -9.79
CA LEU A 59 10.76 -14.42 -11.04
C LEU A 59 9.42 -15.12 -11.31
N LEU A 60 8.83 -14.80 -12.44
CA LEU A 60 7.81 -15.61 -13.09
C LEU A 60 8.47 -16.40 -14.24
N LEU A 61 8.42 -17.71 -14.17
CA LEU A 61 8.92 -18.62 -15.18
C LEU A 61 7.74 -19.19 -15.96
N VAL A 62 7.80 -19.18 -17.30
CA VAL A 62 6.78 -19.78 -18.15
C VAL A 62 7.42 -20.81 -19.07
N HIS A 63 6.95 -22.06 -18.99
CA HIS A 63 7.41 -23.14 -19.84
C HIS A 63 6.85 -23.03 -21.27
N GLN A 64 7.74 -23.08 -22.28
CA GLN A 64 7.41 -23.01 -23.71
C GLN A 64 7.64 -24.31 -24.46
N GLY A 65 8.46 -25.21 -23.90
CA GLY A 65 8.87 -26.46 -24.53
C GLY A 65 7.68 -27.37 -24.86
N ALA A 66 7.75 -28.05 -26.03
CA ALA A 66 6.73 -29.00 -26.43
C ALA A 66 6.78 -30.30 -25.63
N GLN A 67 7.97 -30.67 -25.14
CA GLN A 67 8.16 -31.92 -24.37
C GLN A 67 8.05 -31.60 -22.87
N PRO A 68 7.43 -32.50 -22.09
CA PRO A 68 7.43 -32.40 -20.64
C PRO A 68 8.86 -32.46 -20.07
N VAL A 69 9.09 -31.76 -18.98
CA VAL A 69 10.38 -31.71 -18.27
C VAL A 69 10.18 -32.03 -16.82
N VAL A 70 10.92 -33.02 -16.31
CA VAL A 70 10.93 -33.30 -14.87
C VAL A 70 11.92 -32.36 -14.20
N SER A 71 11.42 -31.60 -13.23
CA SER A 71 12.26 -30.72 -12.42
C SER A 71 12.10 -31.09 -10.95
N SER A 72 13.21 -30.99 -10.22
CA SER A 72 13.25 -31.25 -8.79
C SER A 72 13.97 -30.12 -8.08
N ARG A 73 13.45 -29.71 -6.93
CA ARG A 73 14.07 -28.74 -6.04
C ARG A 73 14.15 -29.26 -4.62
N ARG A 74 15.11 -28.77 -3.86
CA ARG A 74 15.27 -29.09 -2.45
C ARG A 74 15.08 -27.85 -1.58
N THR A 75 14.17 -27.94 -0.62
CA THR A 75 13.93 -26.91 0.39
C THR A 75 14.16 -27.54 1.76
N GLY A 76 15.26 -27.18 2.41
CA GLY A 76 15.72 -27.83 3.64
C GLY A 76 15.95 -29.34 3.44
N THR A 77 15.19 -30.17 4.15
CA THR A 77 15.25 -31.65 4.04
C THR A 77 14.27 -32.23 3.04
N ARG A 78 13.36 -31.40 2.50
CA ARG A 78 12.29 -31.86 1.58
C ARG A 78 12.74 -31.68 0.15
N THR A 79 12.54 -32.74 -0.66
CA THR A 79 12.63 -32.65 -2.13
C THR A 79 11.25 -32.65 -2.71
N GLU A 80 11.00 -31.70 -3.60
CA GLU A 80 9.76 -31.59 -4.38
C GLU A 80 10.11 -31.84 -5.84
N THR A 81 9.33 -32.70 -6.52
CA THR A 81 9.52 -33.03 -7.94
C THR A 81 8.21 -32.87 -8.67
N ASP A 82 8.23 -32.24 -9.83
CA ASP A 82 7.05 -32.04 -10.67
C ASP A 82 7.42 -32.14 -12.16
N VAL A 83 6.39 -32.33 -13.00
CA VAL A 83 6.50 -32.46 -14.46
C VAL A 83 5.94 -31.21 -15.10
N PHE A 84 6.82 -30.34 -15.59
CA PHE A 84 6.45 -29.13 -16.28
C PHE A 84 6.06 -29.40 -17.74
N ARG A 85 4.96 -28.83 -18.16
CA ARG A 85 4.43 -28.85 -19.52
C ARG A 85 4.35 -27.48 -20.10
N ARG A 86 4.14 -27.38 -21.38
CA ARG A 86 3.94 -26.10 -22.06
C ARG A 86 2.78 -25.33 -21.44
N GLY A 87 3.05 -24.08 -21.04
CA GLY A 87 2.10 -23.20 -20.38
C GLY A 87 2.12 -23.29 -18.85
N ASP A 88 2.81 -24.26 -18.27
CA ASP A 88 3.03 -24.30 -16.83
C ASP A 88 3.89 -23.11 -16.39
N VAL A 89 3.61 -22.65 -15.18
CA VAL A 89 4.20 -21.46 -14.60
C VAL A 89 4.90 -21.80 -13.28
N GLY A 90 6.06 -21.23 -13.06
CA GLY A 90 6.72 -21.15 -11.73
C GLY A 90 6.73 -19.72 -11.22
N LEU A 91 6.47 -19.53 -9.94
CA LEU A 91 6.54 -18.22 -9.29
C LEU A 91 7.49 -18.27 -8.10
N TYR A 92 8.55 -17.48 -8.19
CA TYR A 92 9.65 -17.45 -7.24
C TYR A 92 9.83 -16.01 -6.75
N PRO A 93 9.25 -15.65 -5.59
CA PRO A 93 9.48 -14.34 -4.97
C PRO A 93 10.97 -14.07 -4.74
N ALA A 94 11.37 -12.81 -4.64
CA ALA A 94 12.73 -12.45 -4.23
C ALA A 94 13.08 -13.14 -2.90
N GLY A 95 14.22 -13.82 -2.82
CA GLY A 95 14.60 -14.59 -1.64
C GLY A 95 15.60 -15.70 -1.91
N GLU A 96 15.77 -16.58 -0.93
CA GLU A 96 16.71 -17.70 -0.95
C GLU A 96 16.04 -18.98 -1.47
N TYR A 97 16.75 -19.70 -2.34
CA TYR A 97 16.31 -20.94 -2.95
C TYR A 97 17.36 -22.03 -2.81
N GLY A 98 16.88 -23.22 -2.50
CA GLY A 98 17.71 -24.43 -2.49
C GLY A 98 18.09 -24.88 -3.90
N PRO A 99 18.92 -25.95 -4.01
CA PRO A 99 19.31 -26.50 -5.31
C PRO A 99 18.09 -26.93 -6.13
N LEU A 100 18.16 -26.65 -7.42
CA LEU A 100 17.14 -27.00 -8.42
C LEU A 100 17.82 -27.75 -9.58
N ASN A 101 17.15 -28.75 -10.15
CA ASN A 101 17.61 -29.41 -11.36
C ASN A 101 16.45 -29.69 -12.31
N TRP A 102 16.78 -29.91 -13.58
CA TRP A 102 15.89 -30.44 -14.60
C TRP A 102 16.62 -31.47 -15.48
N ASP A 103 15.87 -32.46 -15.96
CA ASP A 103 16.40 -33.67 -16.58
C ASP A 103 16.51 -33.64 -18.10
N SER A 104 15.88 -32.68 -18.76
CA SER A 104 15.84 -32.55 -20.20
C SER A 104 15.89 -31.10 -20.65
N ARG A 105 16.10 -30.89 -21.96
CA ARG A 105 16.19 -29.53 -22.50
C ARG A 105 14.92 -28.73 -22.24
N VAL A 106 15.08 -27.53 -21.71
CA VAL A 106 13.98 -26.59 -21.41
C VAL A 106 13.96 -25.44 -22.41
N ASP A 107 12.75 -24.97 -22.73
CA ASP A 107 12.50 -23.68 -23.39
C ASP A 107 11.61 -22.87 -22.44
N ILE A 108 12.13 -21.78 -21.92
CA ILE A 108 11.52 -21.03 -20.84
C ILE A 108 11.57 -19.53 -21.08
N ILE A 109 10.53 -18.83 -20.62
CA ILE A 109 10.52 -17.38 -20.50
C ILE A 109 10.72 -17.05 -19.02
N HIS A 110 11.69 -16.21 -18.73
CA HIS A 110 11.87 -15.55 -17.47
C HIS A 110 11.28 -14.15 -17.54
N VAL A 111 10.39 -13.84 -16.61
CA VAL A 111 9.87 -12.49 -16.39
C VAL A 111 10.28 -12.09 -14.99
N HIS A 112 11.37 -11.32 -14.90
CA HIS A 112 11.83 -10.73 -13.66
C HIS A 112 11.03 -9.48 -13.38
N LEU A 113 10.44 -9.39 -12.20
CA LEU A 113 9.66 -8.25 -11.72
C LEU A 113 10.43 -7.58 -10.59
N ASP A 114 10.61 -6.27 -10.70
CA ASP A 114 11.20 -5.48 -9.63
C ASP A 114 10.32 -5.58 -8.37
N ALA A 115 10.89 -6.19 -7.33
CA ALA A 115 10.17 -6.48 -6.09
C ALA A 115 9.68 -5.20 -5.41
N GLN A 116 10.50 -4.15 -5.41
CA GLN A 116 10.16 -2.86 -4.82
C GLN A 116 9.10 -2.10 -5.64
N ALA A 117 9.20 -2.17 -6.97
CA ALA A 117 8.22 -1.55 -7.85
C ALA A 117 6.84 -2.21 -7.71
N LEU A 118 6.78 -3.55 -7.62
CA LEU A 118 5.54 -4.29 -7.40
C LEU A 118 4.92 -3.97 -6.03
N GLU A 119 5.72 -3.96 -4.97
CA GLU A 119 5.25 -3.59 -3.63
C GLU A 119 4.77 -2.13 -3.57
N THR A 120 5.49 -1.21 -4.19
CA THR A 120 5.11 0.20 -4.26
C THR A 120 3.78 0.38 -4.99
N ARG A 121 3.57 -0.33 -6.10
CA ARG A 121 2.30 -0.34 -6.84
C ARG A 121 1.17 -0.89 -5.97
N ALA A 122 1.38 -2.03 -5.33
CA ALA A 122 0.39 -2.65 -4.44
C ALA A 122 -0.03 -1.72 -3.29
N ARG A 123 0.94 -1.06 -2.66
CA ARG A 123 0.68 -0.09 -1.59
C ARG A 123 -0.05 1.16 -2.07
N ARG A 124 0.35 1.70 -3.22
CA ARG A 124 -0.22 2.94 -3.78
C ARG A 124 -1.65 2.75 -4.27
N ASP A 125 -1.90 1.69 -5.04
CA ASP A 125 -3.13 1.53 -5.79
C ASP A 125 -4.21 0.78 -4.99
N LEU A 126 -3.80 -0.12 -4.06
CA LEU A 126 -4.70 -0.96 -3.26
C LEU A 126 -4.64 -0.64 -1.76
N ASP A 127 -3.79 0.31 -1.35
CA ASP A 127 -3.60 0.71 0.04
C ASP A 127 -3.27 -0.47 0.96
N LEU A 128 -2.34 -1.29 0.57
CA LEU A 128 -1.94 -2.47 1.33
C LEU A 128 -0.98 -2.09 2.46
N ARG A 129 -1.24 -2.65 3.64
CA ARG A 129 -0.31 -2.61 4.78
C ARG A 129 0.79 -3.65 4.62
N TYR A 130 0.41 -4.81 4.18
CA TYR A 130 1.27 -5.96 3.98
C TYR A 130 0.99 -6.57 2.61
N PHE A 131 2.06 -7.06 1.97
CA PHE A 131 2.00 -7.76 0.70
C PHE A 131 3.15 -8.77 0.64
N ALA A 132 2.84 -10.02 0.27
CA ALA A 132 3.82 -11.04 -0.01
C ALA A 132 3.32 -11.98 -1.10
N LEU A 133 4.13 -12.18 -2.15
CA LEU A 133 3.85 -13.17 -3.18
C LEU A 133 4.02 -14.58 -2.62
N HIS A 134 3.17 -15.50 -3.09
CA HIS A 134 3.30 -16.92 -2.81
C HIS A 134 4.36 -17.55 -3.72
N GLU A 135 5.22 -18.34 -3.14
CA GLU A 135 6.08 -19.22 -3.91
C GLU A 135 5.27 -20.37 -4.50
N ARG A 136 5.46 -20.64 -5.79
CA ARG A 136 4.85 -21.76 -6.51
C ARG A 136 5.91 -22.44 -7.35
N PHE A 137 6.27 -23.69 -6.99
CA PHE A 137 7.21 -24.47 -7.79
C PHE A 137 6.64 -24.69 -9.19
N ARG A 138 5.42 -25.20 -9.27
CA ARG A 138 4.61 -25.30 -10.49
C ARG A 138 3.16 -24.92 -10.21
N CYS A 139 2.55 -24.20 -11.12
CA CYS A 139 1.11 -24.00 -11.15
C CYS A 139 0.61 -23.87 -12.59
N GLU A 140 -0.69 -24.08 -12.76
CA GLU A 140 -1.39 -23.88 -14.02
C GLU A 140 -2.14 -22.56 -13.93
N ASP A 141 -1.65 -21.56 -14.64
CA ASP A 141 -2.30 -20.23 -14.73
C ASP A 141 -2.22 -19.74 -16.19
N GLY A 142 -3.32 -19.92 -16.89
CA GLY A 142 -3.42 -19.61 -18.31
C GLY A 142 -3.19 -18.13 -18.61
N LEU A 143 -3.58 -17.21 -17.70
CA LEU A 143 -3.37 -15.79 -17.92
C LEU A 143 -1.91 -15.40 -17.73
N LEU A 144 -1.23 -15.91 -16.70
CA LEU A 144 0.20 -15.67 -16.51
C LEU A 144 1.03 -16.19 -17.68
N ALA A 145 0.70 -17.42 -18.16
CA ALA A 145 1.35 -18.00 -19.32
C ALA A 145 1.16 -17.13 -20.58
N GLN A 146 -0.06 -16.66 -20.86
CA GLN A 146 -0.36 -15.79 -22.00
C GLN A 146 0.31 -14.43 -21.89
N LEU A 147 0.31 -13.82 -20.71
CA LEU A 147 0.99 -12.54 -20.50
C LEU A 147 2.50 -12.65 -20.73
N GLY A 148 3.13 -13.73 -20.26
CA GLY A 148 4.54 -14.01 -20.55
C GLY A 148 4.81 -14.14 -22.03
N GLN A 149 3.94 -14.84 -22.79
CA GLN A 149 4.05 -14.96 -24.26
C GLN A 149 3.84 -13.63 -24.98
N GLN A 150 2.87 -12.81 -24.56
CA GLN A 150 2.63 -11.49 -25.16
C GLN A 150 3.80 -10.53 -24.90
N LEU A 151 4.37 -10.57 -23.71
CA LEU A 151 5.59 -9.81 -23.39
C LEU A 151 6.77 -10.28 -24.22
N LEU A 152 6.92 -11.59 -24.45
CA LEU A 152 7.96 -12.13 -25.35
C LEU A 152 7.77 -11.65 -26.78
N ALA A 153 6.55 -11.68 -27.30
CA ALA A 153 6.23 -11.19 -28.64
C ALA A 153 6.54 -9.68 -28.73
N ALA A 154 6.20 -8.92 -27.69
CA ALA A 154 6.50 -7.50 -27.62
C ALA A 154 8.02 -7.20 -27.58
N ALA A 155 8.83 -8.06 -26.98
CA ALA A 155 10.28 -7.89 -26.95
C ALA A 155 10.95 -8.15 -28.30
N GLY A 156 10.32 -8.94 -29.17
CA GLY A 156 10.84 -9.31 -30.48
C GLY A 156 10.44 -8.38 -31.65
N GLN A 157 9.62 -7.35 -31.40
CA GLN A 157 9.06 -6.50 -32.45
C GLN A 157 9.16 -5.02 -32.12
N VAL A 158 9.26 -4.18 -33.18
CA VAL A 158 9.11 -2.73 -33.03
C VAL A 158 7.62 -2.41 -33.01
N HIS A 159 7.14 -1.86 -31.89
CA HIS A 159 5.72 -1.56 -31.69
C HIS A 159 5.41 -0.09 -32.00
N THR A 160 4.29 0.14 -32.69
CA THR A 160 3.76 1.48 -32.99
C THR A 160 3.46 2.29 -31.71
N LEU A 161 3.07 1.62 -30.65
CA LEU A 161 2.75 2.24 -29.35
C LEU A 161 3.96 2.34 -28.39
N GLY A 162 5.18 2.00 -28.86
CA GLY A 162 6.38 2.00 -28.03
C GLY A 162 6.20 1.13 -26.78
N ASN A 163 6.58 1.65 -25.62
CA ASN A 163 6.51 0.92 -24.36
C ASN A 163 5.10 0.80 -23.75
N LEU A 164 4.11 1.57 -24.23
CA LEU A 164 2.76 1.60 -23.64
C LEU A 164 2.06 0.23 -23.63
N TYR A 165 2.27 -0.55 -24.68
CA TYR A 165 1.71 -1.90 -24.76
C TYR A 165 2.32 -2.82 -23.70
N ALA A 166 3.65 -2.83 -23.58
CA ALA A 166 4.35 -3.61 -22.56
C ALA A 166 3.95 -3.15 -21.14
N GLU A 167 3.85 -1.85 -20.88
CA GLU A 167 3.42 -1.29 -19.60
C GLU A 167 2.00 -1.73 -19.23
N SER A 168 1.09 -1.83 -20.19
CA SER A 168 -0.28 -2.34 -19.97
C SER A 168 -0.26 -3.81 -19.60
N LEU A 169 0.55 -4.64 -20.25
CA LEU A 169 0.73 -6.05 -19.92
C LEU A 169 1.34 -6.23 -18.53
N VAL A 170 2.37 -5.46 -18.19
CA VAL A 170 3.02 -5.45 -16.86
C VAL A 170 2.04 -5.03 -15.78
N THR A 171 1.18 -4.07 -16.06
CA THR A 171 0.13 -3.62 -15.14
C THR A 171 -0.87 -4.74 -14.87
N THR A 172 -1.36 -5.39 -15.93
CA THR A 172 -2.28 -6.53 -15.82
C THR A 172 -1.63 -7.69 -15.06
N LEU A 173 -0.38 -8.02 -15.39
CA LEU A 173 0.41 -9.05 -14.70
C LEU A 173 0.53 -8.75 -13.21
N SER A 174 0.86 -7.51 -12.85
CA SER A 174 1.03 -7.10 -11.46
C SER A 174 -0.26 -7.29 -10.65
N TYR A 175 -1.39 -6.82 -11.16
CA TYR A 175 -2.67 -6.96 -10.44
C TYR A 175 -3.15 -8.41 -10.38
N HIS A 176 -2.92 -9.21 -11.42
CA HIS A 176 -3.25 -10.62 -11.39
C HIS A 176 -2.43 -11.38 -10.34
N LEU A 177 -1.12 -11.09 -10.24
CA LEU A 177 -0.27 -11.65 -9.19
C LEU A 177 -0.72 -11.26 -7.80
N ILE A 178 -1.10 -9.99 -7.59
CA ILE A 178 -1.59 -9.52 -6.29
C ILE A 178 -2.90 -10.21 -5.91
N GLU A 179 -3.85 -10.31 -6.83
CA GLU A 179 -5.19 -10.87 -6.56
C GLU A 179 -5.17 -12.38 -6.32
N HIS A 180 -4.37 -13.14 -7.11
CA HIS A 180 -4.44 -14.60 -7.14
C HIS A 180 -3.23 -15.31 -6.53
N HIS A 181 -2.09 -14.64 -6.41
CA HIS A 181 -0.83 -15.24 -5.99
C HIS A 181 -0.14 -14.51 -4.84
N ALA A 182 -0.89 -13.73 -4.05
CA ALA A 182 -0.33 -13.03 -2.91
C ALA A 182 -1.21 -13.14 -1.66
N THR A 183 -0.57 -13.05 -0.51
CA THR A 183 -1.24 -12.68 0.73
C THR A 183 -1.08 -11.17 0.92
N PHE A 184 -2.17 -10.50 1.22
CA PHE A 184 -2.12 -9.07 1.50
C PHE A 184 -3.07 -8.69 2.64
N GLU A 185 -2.71 -7.66 3.35
CA GLU A 185 -3.58 -6.99 4.32
C GLU A 185 -3.84 -5.58 3.81
N ARG A 186 -5.10 -5.25 3.59
CA ARG A 186 -5.50 -3.87 3.33
C ARG A 186 -5.33 -3.07 4.62
N ARG A 187 -4.85 -1.86 4.51
CA ARG A 187 -5.06 -0.92 5.61
C ARG A 187 -6.56 -0.82 5.80
N LEU A 188 -7.05 -1.25 6.96
CA LEU A 188 -8.41 -0.93 7.36
C LEU A 188 -8.51 0.61 7.28
N ASP A 189 -9.65 1.16 6.81
CA ASP A 189 -9.90 2.60 6.66
C ASP A 189 -9.57 3.45 7.90
N GLY A 190 -9.04 2.83 8.90
CA GLY A 190 -8.61 3.34 10.17
C GLY A 190 -7.12 3.58 10.36
N GLU A 191 -6.25 3.12 9.49
CA GLU A 191 -4.79 3.28 9.59
C GLU A 191 -4.22 4.28 8.57
N ARG A 192 -4.97 4.66 7.56
CA ARG A 192 -4.73 5.97 6.97
C ARG A 192 -4.94 6.95 8.09
N GLY A 193 -3.92 7.67 8.49
CA GLY A 193 -4.13 8.89 9.23
C GLY A 193 -5.12 9.69 8.41
N ALA A 194 -6.41 9.49 8.67
CA ALA A 194 -7.50 10.09 7.95
C ALA A 194 -7.45 11.58 8.27
N CYS A 195 -6.66 12.30 7.47
CA CYS A 195 -6.55 13.73 7.58
C CYS A 195 -7.74 14.34 6.86
N LEU A 196 -8.53 15.12 7.57
CA LEU A 196 -9.48 15.98 6.93
C LEU A 196 -8.72 17.01 6.09
N PRO A 197 -9.06 17.19 4.80
CA PRO A 197 -8.46 18.23 3.99
C PRO A 197 -8.61 19.60 4.66
N THR A 198 -7.62 20.46 4.53
CA THR A 198 -7.64 21.82 5.10
C THR A 198 -8.90 22.62 4.71
N ALA A 199 -9.38 22.44 3.47
CA ALA A 199 -10.61 23.05 3.01
C ALA A 199 -11.86 22.54 3.76
N VAL A 200 -11.88 21.27 4.17
CA VAL A 200 -12.97 20.71 5.00
C VAL A 200 -12.91 21.27 6.39
N LEU A 201 -11.73 21.36 7.01
CA LEU A 201 -11.54 21.97 8.33
C LEU A 201 -11.97 23.44 8.33
N ALA A 202 -11.56 24.22 7.34
CA ALA A 202 -11.99 25.62 7.21
C ALA A 202 -13.52 25.76 7.10
N ARG A 203 -14.18 24.84 6.38
CA ARG A 203 -15.66 24.81 6.29
C ARG A 203 -16.31 24.46 7.63
N LEU A 204 -15.73 23.54 8.39
CA LEU A 204 -16.20 23.19 9.73
C LEU A 204 -16.04 24.35 10.70
N ASP A 205 -14.89 25.04 10.68
CA ASP A 205 -14.62 26.22 11.51
C ASP A 205 -15.62 27.35 11.21
N ALA A 206 -15.83 27.66 9.94
CA ALA A 206 -16.82 28.66 9.51
C ALA A 206 -18.24 28.28 9.96
N TYR A 207 -18.60 27.00 9.90
CA TYR A 207 -19.90 26.54 10.38
C TYR A 207 -20.03 26.68 11.90
N ILE A 208 -18.99 26.30 12.67
CA ILE A 208 -18.99 26.42 14.14
C ILE A 208 -19.13 27.90 14.55
N GLU A 209 -18.44 28.80 13.84
CA GLU A 209 -18.53 30.23 14.09
C GLU A 209 -19.94 30.80 13.82
N ALA A 210 -20.53 30.42 12.71
CA ALA A 210 -21.86 30.90 12.30
C ALA A 210 -23.02 30.35 13.16
N HIS A 211 -22.81 29.22 13.86
CA HIS A 211 -23.86 28.50 14.60
C HIS A 211 -23.52 28.31 16.08
N ALA A 212 -22.68 29.20 16.65
CA ALA A 212 -22.16 29.04 18.03
C ALA A 212 -23.25 29.02 19.10
N GLU A 213 -24.36 29.71 18.88
CA GLU A 213 -25.53 29.80 19.77
C GLU A 213 -26.43 28.55 19.74
N ALA A 214 -26.30 27.72 18.72
CA ALA A 214 -27.10 26.49 18.55
C ALA A 214 -26.33 25.24 19.01
N PRO A 215 -27.03 24.14 19.33
CA PRO A 215 -26.41 22.86 19.54
C PRO A 215 -25.76 22.33 18.24
N ILE A 216 -24.45 22.20 18.22
CA ILE A 216 -23.72 21.63 17.09
C ILE A 216 -23.60 20.11 17.31
N THR A 217 -24.27 19.33 16.48
CA THR A 217 -24.25 17.87 16.60
C THR A 217 -23.16 17.23 15.76
N LEU A 218 -22.78 16.01 16.14
CA LEU A 218 -21.75 15.25 15.42
C LEU A 218 -22.21 14.88 14.00
N GLU A 219 -23.51 14.62 13.82
CA GLU A 219 -24.13 14.28 12.55
C GLU A 219 -24.02 15.44 11.55
N VAL A 220 -24.25 16.67 12.00
CA VAL A 220 -24.13 17.86 11.16
C VAL A 220 -22.68 18.05 10.70
N LEU A 221 -21.72 17.96 11.60
CA LEU A 221 -20.30 18.10 11.26
C LEU A 221 -19.83 16.98 10.32
N ALA A 222 -20.29 15.74 10.55
CA ALA A 222 -20.01 14.61 9.68
C ALA A 222 -20.61 14.80 8.27
N GLY A 223 -21.84 15.30 8.18
CA GLY A 223 -22.49 15.63 6.92
C GLY A 223 -21.74 16.70 6.13
N LEU A 224 -21.26 17.75 6.80
CA LEU A 224 -20.40 18.77 6.17
C LEU A 224 -19.11 18.21 5.62
N ALA A 225 -18.56 17.15 6.22
CA ALA A 225 -17.36 16.46 5.75
C ALA A 225 -17.66 15.37 4.71
N ASN A 226 -18.92 15.08 4.37
CA ASN A 226 -19.37 13.94 3.55
C ASN A 226 -18.86 12.59 4.08
N LEU A 227 -18.88 12.41 5.40
CA LEU A 227 -18.42 11.20 6.07
C LEU A 227 -19.51 10.62 6.97
N SER A 228 -19.45 9.31 7.25
CA SER A 228 -20.25 8.75 8.33
C SER A 228 -19.78 9.31 9.69
N VAL A 229 -20.67 9.36 10.67
CA VAL A 229 -20.40 9.89 12.01
C VAL A 229 -19.17 9.24 12.65
N PHE A 230 -19.06 7.92 12.54
CA PHE A 230 -17.92 7.15 13.09
C PHE A 230 -16.61 7.50 12.37
N HIS A 231 -16.63 7.53 11.05
CA HIS A 231 -15.44 7.87 10.24
C HIS A 231 -15.02 9.33 10.48
N PHE A 232 -15.97 10.26 10.52
CA PHE A 232 -15.72 11.67 10.82
C PHE A 232 -15.05 11.87 12.18
N ALA A 233 -15.61 11.31 13.26
CA ALA A 233 -15.05 11.48 14.60
C ALA A 233 -13.59 11.04 14.70
N ARG A 234 -13.25 9.95 14.02
CA ARG A 234 -11.90 9.39 13.95
C ARG A 234 -10.94 10.26 13.12
N CYS A 235 -11.35 10.64 11.89
CA CYS A 235 -10.57 11.52 11.03
C CYS A 235 -10.33 12.87 11.69
N PHE A 236 -11.36 13.45 12.30
CA PHE A 236 -11.30 14.73 12.96
C PHE A 236 -10.31 14.72 14.14
N LYS A 237 -10.40 13.69 15.02
CA LYS A 237 -9.48 13.53 16.14
C LYS A 237 -8.04 13.35 15.67
N HIS A 238 -7.82 12.57 14.61
CA HIS A 238 -6.49 12.38 14.04
C HIS A 238 -5.90 13.69 13.50
N THR A 239 -6.73 14.50 12.83
CA THR A 239 -6.29 15.76 12.19
C THR A 239 -6.08 16.89 13.20
N THR A 240 -6.97 17.02 14.21
CA THR A 240 -6.98 18.15 15.14
C THR A 240 -6.38 17.83 16.51
N GLY A 241 -6.14 16.56 16.82
CA GLY A 241 -5.72 16.07 18.14
C GLY A 241 -6.86 16.02 19.17
N HIS A 242 -8.07 16.51 18.84
CA HIS A 242 -9.22 16.62 19.73
C HIS A 242 -10.43 15.89 19.16
N SER A 243 -11.29 15.35 20.04
CA SER A 243 -12.60 14.91 19.55
C SER A 243 -13.42 16.11 19.05
N PRO A 244 -14.39 15.92 18.13
CA PRO A 244 -15.24 17.01 17.65
C PRO A 244 -15.90 17.80 18.76
N TYR A 245 -16.43 17.13 19.78
CA TYR A 245 -17.00 17.76 20.95
C TYR A 245 -16.00 18.64 21.73
N GLN A 246 -14.79 18.12 22.00
CA GLN A 246 -13.74 18.88 22.67
C GLN A 246 -13.31 20.09 21.86
N TYR A 247 -13.22 19.96 20.55
CA TYR A 247 -12.85 21.04 19.66
C TYR A 247 -13.87 22.18 19.68
N VAL A 248 -15.15 21.88 19.52
CA VAL A 248 -16.26 22.86 19.63
C VAL A 248 -16.25 23.51 21.01
N LEU A 249 -16.08 22.73 22.06
CA LEU A 249 -16.01 23.26 23.44
C LEU A 249 -14.81 24.22 23.60
N HIS A 250 -13.63 23.88 23.16
CA HIS A 250 -12.46 24.77 23.21
C HIS A 250 -12.67 26.05 22.39
N TRP A 251 -13.34 25.95 21.24
CA TRP A 251 -13.72 27.12 20.45
C TRP A 251 -14.65 28.02 21.23
N LYS A 252 -15.74 27.50 21.81
CA LYS A 252 -16.70 28.25 22.65
C LYS A 252 -16.01 28.92 23.84
N ILE A 253 -15.09 28.23 24.52
CA ILE A 253 -14.35 28.79 25.66
C ILE A 253 -13.42 29.93 25.22
N ARG A 254 -12.70 29.78 24.12
CA ARG A 254 -11.88 30.88 23.57
C ARG A 254 -12.71 32.11 23.20
N ARG A 255 -13.89 31.91 22.60
CA ARG A 255 -14.81 33.00 22.29
C ARG A 255 -15.33 33.65 23.55
N ALA A 256 -15.68 32.86 24.57
CA ALA A 256 -16.10 33.35 25.88
C ALA A 256 -15.03 34.25 26.54
N GLN A 257 -13.74 33.85 26.48
CA GLN A 257 -12.64 34.66 27.01
C GLN A 257 -12.58 36.03 26.32
N GLY A 258 -12.79 36.09 25.01
CA GLY A 258 -12.87 37.38 24.28
C GLY A 258 -14.02 38.28 24.76
N LEU A 259 -15.24 37.71 24.88
CA LEU A 259 -16.42 38.44 25.33
C LEU A 259 -16.32 38.88 26.81
N LEU A 260 -15.75 38.06 27.66
CA LEU A 260 -15.51 38.43 29.07
C LEU A 260 -14.50 39.56 29.19
N ARG A 261 -13.43 39.59 28.38
CA ARG A 261 -12.44 40.70 28.37
C ARG A 261 -13.05 42.00 27.84
N ALA A 262 -13.97 41.92 26.87
CA ALA A 262 -14.68 43.12 26.39
C ALA A 262 -15.60 43.74 27.44
N GLY A 263 -16.08 42.93 28.42
CA GLY A 263 -16.87 43.41 29.55
C GLY A 263 -18.28 43.94 29.19
N GLU A 264 -18.71 43.79 27.94
CA GLU A 264 -19.96 44.35 27.41
C GLU A 264 -21.21 43.54 27.79
N LEU A 265 -21.02 42.29 28.12
CA LEU A 265 -22.11 41.36 28.39
C LEU A 265 -22.01 40.73 29.79
N PRO A 266 -23.16 40.52 30.47
CA PRO A 266 -23.17 39.74 31.71
C PRO A 266 -22.71 38.27 31.44
N VAL A 267 -22.05 37.65 32.44
CA VAL A 267 -21.54 36.30 32.36
C VAL A 267 -22.62 35.30 31.91
N ALA A 268 -23.85 35.43 32.43
CA ALA A 268 -24.95 34.55 32.02
C ALA A 268 -25.29 34.69 30.53
N ALA A 269 -25.40 35.91 30.04
CA ALA A 269 -25.69 36.20 28.63
C ALA A 269 -24.61 35.65 27.69
N ILE A 270 -23.34 35.62 28.09
CA ILE A 270 -22.25 35.01 27.33
C ILE A 270 -22.46 33.50 27.23
N GLY A 271 -22.86 32.83 28.30
CA GLY A 271 -23.18 31.40 28.28
C GLY A 271 -24.31 31.07 27.31
N ASP A 272 -25.38 31.85 27.35
CA ASP A 272 -26.55 31.70 26.47
C ASP A 272 -26.18 31.96 25.00
N ALA A 273 -25.47 33.04 24.70
CA ALA A 273 -25.00 33.40 23.36
C ALA A 273 -24.05 32.35 22.73
N LEU A 274 -23.40 31.55 23.55
CA LEU A 274 -22.53 30.45 23.11
C LEU A 274 -23.23 29.07 23.19
N GLY A 275 -24.57 29.04 23.39
CA GLY A 275 -25.36 27.82 23.35
C GLY A 275 -24.97 26.79 24.43
N PHE A 276 -24.64 27.23 25.65
CA PHE A 276 -24.53 26.32 26.79
C PHE A 276 -25.90 26.03 27.38
N ALA A 277 -26.13 24.77 27.77
CA ALA A 277 -27.41 24.31 28.26
C ALA A 277 -27.87 25.00 29.55
N SER A 278 -26.95 25.58 30.34
CA SER A 278 -27.22 26.36 31.54
C SER A 278 -26.02 27.21 31.95
N PRO A 279 -26.21 28.27 32.73
CA PRO A 279 -25.11 29.07 33.31
C PRO A 279 -24.16 28.23 34.18
N ALA A 280 -24.67 27.21 34.88
CA ALA A 280 -23.88 26.30 35.68
C ALA A 280 -22.99 25.41 34.80
N HIS A 281 -23.51 24.93 33.67
CA HIS A 281 -22.74 24.15 32.71
C HIS A 281 -21.62 25.01 32.07
N PHE A 282 -21.92 26.24 31.70
CA PHE A 282 -20.93 27.19 31.20
C PHE A 282 -19.82 27.43 32.23
N ALA A 283 -20.17 27.78 33.49
CA ALA A 283 -19.22 28.08 34.55
C ALA A 283 -18.29 26.88 34.84
N ALA A 284 -18.85 25.67 34.90
CA ALA A 284 -18.09 24.44 35.10
C ALA A 284 -17.13 24.13 33.93
N ALA A 285 -17.60 24.25 32.70
CA ALA A 285 -16.78 24.03 31.49
C ALA A 285 -15.64 25.06 31.38
N PHE A 286 -15.95 26.34 31.60
CA PHE A 286 -14.97 27.43 31.58
C PHE A 286 -13.89 27.23 32.67
N LYS A 287 -14.31 26.98 33.93
CA LYS A 287 -13.36 26.75 35.03
C LYS A 287 -12.46 25.54 34.76
N ARG A 288 -12.99 24.48 34.18
CA ARG A 288 -12.18 23.29 33.81
C ARG A 288 -11.13 23.61 32.76
N ALA A 289 -11.46 24.45 31.78
CA ALA A 289 -10.57 24.79 30.66
C ALA A 289 -9.57 25.91 30.98
N VAL A 290 -9.97 26.89 31.83
CA VAL A 290 -9.20 28.11 32.10
C VAL A 290 -8.58 28.14 33.50
N GLY A 291 -9.04 27.24 34.40
CA GLY A 291 -8.55 27.18 35.79
C GLY A 291 -9.28 28.08 36.79
N GLN A 292 -10.04 29.09 36.31
CA GLN A 292 -10.82 29.99 37.14
C GLN A 292 -12.24 30.21 36.63
N SER A 293 -13.12 30.75 37.49
CA SER A 293 -14.52 30.97 37.08
C SER A 293 -14.63 32.12 36.05
N PRO A 294 -15.69 32.13 35.20
CA PRO A 294 -15.92 33.21 34.24
C PRO A 294 -15.96 34.61 34.92
N ARG A 295 -16.60 34.68 36.10
CA ARG A 295 -16.70 35.93 36.87
C ARG A 295 -15.34 36.39 37.39
N ALA A 296 -14.51 35.49 37.91
CA ALA A 296 -13.16 35.83 38.33
C ALA A 296 -12.29 36.28 37.14
N PHE A 297 -12.45 35.62 35.98
CA PHE A 297 -11.74 35.99 34.74
C PHE A 297 -12.16 37.35 34.18
N GLN A 298 -13.40 37.79 34.37
CA GLN A 298 -13.89 39.07 33.91
C GLN A 298 -13.42 40.25 34.80
N GLN A 299 -13.09 39.98 36.09
CA GLN A 299 -12.68 40.97 37.08
C GLN A 299 -11.15 41.14 37.18
N GLY A 300 -10.37 40.24 36.60
CA GLY A 300 -8.90 40.30 36.60
C GLY A 300 -8.34 40.69 35.24
#